data_07eca555d738529e3ca346a5b0a3ea07
#
_entry.id   07eca555d738529e3ca346a5b0a3ea07
#
_cell.length_a   1.000
_cell.length_b   1.000
_cell.length_c   1.000
_cell.angle_alpha   90.00
_cell.angle_beta   90.00
_cell.angle_gamma   90.00
#
_symmetry.space_group_name_H-M   'P 1'
#
loop_
_entity.id
_entity.type
_entity.pdbx_description
1 polymer ?
#
loop_
_entity_poly.entity_id
_entity_poly.type
_entity_poly.pdbx_seq_one_letter_code
_entity_poly.pdbx_strand_id
1 'polypeptide(L)'
;MKKLVLVEISPTPVQPPEPSPSQQQPSPRWQVALICCALAYVLCILVTTAPLYNIVGLHTQFWISNAIVALDNWLHLPHDLGISTDHYVSQQDTYYLEFLLPVLLAFAAYGLYAYLLQRTGPRSNHTFALRLIWLTIIVSGCIYLFMPASLSDDVYGYASYGRLLSVHHANPYVISPSAFPQDPTYPLIHWKDAFAPYGPLWIVLSALVGLISGPDRLEYLIAFRLIAFAAHLLNIWLVTATLRTMGRPARTVALGTLLYAWNPLVLLESSAGGHNDVFMLTFILLGLLLSARAERKGATRLRDSIPALLAFTLAGLVKLTAFPILAFPVLKLCWNTYKATTPTTLTGSLHRWGIALLAGLLASMISIAFALVCYAPFWLGHTIQQIVFSFSSQPTENFSFNSFLAAISVWQRAHGLPAFLALFNSRHTWNVITVAAIALSVGLGAIWLWRAPTTRTVALAALTTLAAFLLVTPWFTDWYVTWLVGLAAVCLPVAHDRLGRSLFVLALTFSASAFLTYYYVSIGHLLLVLHPNNITWFVLVCFATLGIPLVAFLFSWVSQ
;
A
#
# COMPACT_ATOMS: atom_id res chain seq x y z
N MET A 1 -79.00 -33.82 7.70
CA MET A 1 -79.20 -32.34 7.77
C MET A 1 -78.51 -31.80 9.00
N LYS A 2 -77.24 -31.27 8.81
CA LYS A 2 -76.57 -30.52 9.87
C LYS A 2 -76.45 -29.07 9.39
N LYS A 3 -77.06 -28.16 10.16
CA LYS A 3 -77.06 -26.71 9.91
C LYS A 3 -75.65 -26.18 10.13
N LEU A 4 -75.02 -25.60 9.08
CA LEU A 4 -73.87 -24.74 9.24
C LEU A 4 -74.29 -23.40 9.86
N VAL A 5 -73.71 -23.06 11.00
CA VAL A 5 -73.81 -21.75 11.62
C VAL A 5 -72.63 -20.93 11.08
N LEU A 6 -72.95 -19.93 10.26
CA LEU A 6 -71.98 -18.90 9.84
C LEU A 6 -71.78 -17.94 11.01
N VAL A 7 -70.63 -17.92 11.61
CA VAL A 7 -70.18 -16.89 12.56
C VAL A 7 -69.66 -15.71 11.75
N GLU A 8 -70.34 -14.61 11.72
CA GLU A 8 -69.84 -13.31 11.22
C GLU A 8 -68.72 -12.83 12.14
N ILE A 9 -67.50 -12.88 11.64
CA ILE A 9 -66.33 -12.27 12.28
C ILE A 9 -66.37 -10.79 11.89
N SER A 10 -66.81 -9.92 12.81
CA SER A 10 -66.63 -8.48 12.66
C SER A 10 -65.15 -8.11 12.55
N PRO A 11 -64.70 -7.32 11.53
CA PRO A 11 -63.35 -6.91 11.43
C PRO A 11 -62.96 -6.00 12.59
N THR A 12 -62.05 -6.43 13.43
CA THR A 12 -61.39 -5.59 14.44
C THR A 12 -60.79 -4.37 13.75
N PRO A 13 -61.01 -3.14 14.24
CA PRO A 13 -60.39 -1.97 13.65
C PRO A 13 -58.86 -2.11 13.75
N VAL A 14 -58.21 -2.13 12.60
CA VAL A 14 -56.74 -2.09 12.50
C VAL A 14 -56.30 -0.75 13.09
N GLN A 15 -55.72 -0.77 14.28
CA GLN A 15 -55.08 0.41 14.84
C GLN A 15 -53.99 0.86 13.82
N PRO A 16 -53.95 2.17 13.50
CA PRO A 16 -52.86 2.69 12.66
C PRO A 16 -51.53 2.30 13.34
N PRO A 17 -50.52 1.86 12.55
CA PRO A 17 -49.23 1.49 13.11
C PRO A 17 -48.73 2.66 13.95
N GLU A 18 -48.35 2.36 15.21
CA GLU A 18 -47.67 3.34 16.05
C GLU A 18 -46.57 4.03 15.25
N PRO A 19 -46.46 5.38 15.31
CA PRO A 19 -45.40 6.07 14.60
C PRO A 19 -44.07 5.45 15.06
N SER A 20 -43.34 4.86 14.11
CA SER A 20 -42.03 4.27 14.34
C SER A 20 -41.18 5.24 15.17
N PRO A 21 -40.49 4.77 16.23
CA PRO A 21 -39.71 5.64 17.11
C PRO A 21 -38.88 6.56 16.24
N SER A 22 -39.10 7.86 16.43
CA SER A 22 -38.54 8.96 15.67
C SER A 22 -37.14 8.62 15.21
N GLN A 23 -36.90 8.71 13.90
CA GLN A 23 -35.55 8.63 13.31
C GLN A 23 -34.69 9.63 14.09
N GLN A 24 -33.99 9.16 15.10
CA GLN A 24 -33.03 9.98 15.81
C GLN A 24 -31.96 10.35 14.78
N GLN A 25 -32.09 11.54 14.20
CA GLN A 25 -30.98 12.15 13.46
C GLN A 25 -29.78 12.15 14.40
N PRO A 26 -28.60 11.80 13.90
CA PRO A 26 -27.37 11.83 14.70
C PRO A 26 -27.29 13.21 15.36
N SER A 27 -27.08 13.24 16.68
CA SER A 27 -27.06 14.49 17.43
C SER A 27 -26.05 15.46 16.78
N PRO A 28 -26.31 16.77 16.73
CA PRO A 28 -25.36 17.76 16.21
C PRO A 28 -23.97 17.63 16.82
N ARG A 29 -23.88 17.18 18.08
CA ARG A 29 -22.61 16.92 18.80
C ARG A 29 -21.71 15.91 18.13
N TRP A 30 -22.29 14.84 17.53
CA TRP A 30 -21.51 13.83 16.82
C TRP A 30 -20.85 14.38 15.55
N GLN A 31 -21.59 15.17 14.77
CA GLN A 31 -21.03 15.81 13.56
C GLN A 31 -19.91 16.79 13.92
N VAL A 32 -20.09 17.59 14.98
CA VAL A 32 -19.05 18.49 15.48
C VAL A 32 -17.80 17.73 15.88
N ALA A 33 -17.93 16.60 16.61
CA ALA A 33 -16.79 15.78 16.99
C ALA A 33 -16.02 15.24 15.76
N LEU A 34 -16.70 14.81 14.69
CA LEU A 34 -16.05 14.39 13.46
C LEU A 34 -15.32 15.55 12.74
N ILE A 35 -15.93 16.74 12.73
CA ILE A 35 -15.30 17.96 12.18
C ILE A 35 -14.05 18.31 12.98
N CYS A 36 -14.09 18.28 14.31
CA CYS A 36 -12.93 18.53 15.15
C CYS A 36 -11.77 17.54 14.86
N CYS A 37 -12.07 16.25 14.72
CA CYS A 37 -11.07 15.25 14.33
C CYS A 37 -10.47 15.55 12.95
N ALA A 38 -11.30 15.96 11.98
CA ALA A 38 -10.86 16.29 10.63
C ALA A 38 -9.94 17.52 10.62
N LEU A 39 -10.31 18.57 11.34
CA LEU A 39 -9.50 19.78 11.49
C LEU A 39 -8.18 19.48 12.22
N ALA A 40 -8.23 18.70 13.30
CA ALA A 40 -7.02 18.27 14.02
C ALA A 40 -6.09 17.48 13.10
N TYR A 41 -6.62 16.56 12.28
CA TYR A 41 -5.84 15.81 11.31
C TYR A 41 -5.16 16.73 10.30
N VAL A 42 -5.90 17.63 9.66
CA VAL A 42 -5.35 18.61 8.69
C VAL A 42 -4.27 19.47 9.32
N LEU A 43 -4.50 19.95 10.55
CA LEU A 43 -3.52 20.75 11.28
C LEU A 43 -2.24 19.96 11.56
N CYS A 44 -2.37 18.71 12.00
CA CYS A 44 -1.20 17.84 12.19
C CYS A 44 -0.40 17.66 10.89
N ILE A 45 -1.08 17.42 9.75
CA ILE A 45 -0.42 17.31 8.45
C ILE A 45 0.27 18.60 8.06
N LEU A 46 -0.36 19.76 8.29
CA LEU A 46 0.25 21.06 8.01
C LEU A 46 1.52 21.27 8.86
N VAL A 47 1.47 20.95 10.14
CA VAL A 47 2.61 21.11 11.05
C VAL A 47 3.79 20.21 10.68
N THR A 48 3.55 19.01 10.07
CA THR A 48 4.65 18.15 9.61
C THR A 48 5.48 18.76 8.47
N THR A 49 4.97 19.76 7.76
CA THR A 49 5.66 20.34 6.59
C THR A 49 6.95 21.08 6.98
N ALA A 50 6.96 21.74 8.14
CA ALA A 50 8.11 22.47 8.65
C ALA A 50 9.33 21.58 8.93
N PRO A 51 9.24 20.58 9.83
CA PRO A 51 10.36 19.68 10.08
C PRO A 51 10.80 18.92 8.83
N LEU A 52 9.88 18.52 7.95
CA LEU A 52 10.24 17.86 6.68
C LEU A 52 11.06 18.78 5.78
N TYR A 53 10.72 20.06 5.69
CA TYR A 53 11.51 21.05 4.96
C TYR A 53 12.93 21.16 5.51
N ASN A 54 13.07 21.22 6.82
CA ASN A 54 14.37 21.33 7.49
C ASN A 54 15.20 20.06 7.37
N ILE A 55 14.58 18.87 7.44
CA ILE A 55 15.26 17.56 7.28
C ILE A 55 15.92 17.44 5.91
N VAL A 56 15.28 17.90 4.85
CA VAL A 56 15.75 17.68 3.48
C VAL A 56 16.58 18.83 2.93
N GLY A 57 16.53 20.04 3.55
CA GLY A 57 17.35 21.20 3.18
C GLY A 57 17.15 21.68 1.73
N LEU A 58 16.02 21.38 1.11
CA LEU A 58 15.72 21.76 -0.27
C LEU A 58 15.17 23.17 -0.35
N HIS A 59 15.98 24.11 -0.83
CA HIS A 59 15.50 25.41 -1.25
C HIS A 59 14.80 25.28 -2.60
N THR A 60 13.50 25.53 -2.65
CA THR A 60 12.74 25.60 -3.90
C THR A 60 12.30 27.00 -4.19
N GLN A 61 12.22 27.37 -5.47
CA GLN A 61 11.70 28.68 -5.91
C GLN A 61 10.18 28.67 -6.18
N PHE A 62 9.51 27.56 -5.88
CA PHE A 62 8.08 27.43 -6.14
C PHE A 62 7.27 28.27 -5.15
N TRP A 63 6.38 29.13 -5.64
CA TRP A 63 5.70 30.14 -4.80
C TRP A 63 4.84 29.56 -3.66
N ILE A 64 4.18 28.39 -3.88
CA ILE A 64 3.40 27.70 -2.85
C ILE A 64 4.33 27.16 -1.76
N SER A 65 5.48 26.61 -2.13
CA SER A 65 6.50 26.19 -1.18
C SER A 65 7.00 27.34 -0.34
N ASN A 66 7.22 28.52 -0.96
CA ASN A 66 7.62 29.72 -0.25
C ASN A 66 6.51 30.22 0.70
N ALA A 67 5.22 30.05 0.33
CA ALA A 67 4.11 30.38 1.21
C ALA A 67 4.03 29.42 2.43
N ILE A 68 4.31 28.13 2.23
CA ILE A 68 4.41 27.15 3.34
C ILE A 68 5.57 27.50 4.26
N VAL A 69 6.74 27.81 3.72
CA VAL A 69 7.91 28.24 4.49
C VAL A 69 7.65 29.56 5.23
N ALA A 70 6.94 30.52 4.60
CA ALA A 70 6.55 31.76 5.25
C ALA A 70 5.57 31.51 6.41
N LEU A 71 4.66 30.56 6.27
CA LEU A 71 3.76 30.14 7.36
C LEU A 71 4.54 29.49 8.51
N ASP A 72 5.52 28.64 8.20
CA ASP A 72 6.42 28.03 9.18
C ASP A 72 7.20 29.09 9.97
N ASN A 73 7.79 30.06 9.26
CA ASN A 73 8.48 31.18 9.88
C ASN A 73 7.56 32.02 10.78
N TRP A 74 6.30 32.19 10.36
CA TRP A 74 5.30 32.93 11.15
C TRP A 74 4.90 32.14 12.42
N LEU A 75 4.85 30.81 12.34
CA LEU A 75 4.58 29.94 13.50
C LEU A 75 5.76 29.84 14.47
N HIS A 76 6.88 30.52 14.19
CA HIS A 76 8.10 30.54 15.01
C HIS A 76 8.66 29.13 15.31
N LEU A 77 8.53 28.23 14.34
CA LEU A 77 9.19 26.94 14.43
C LEU A 77 10.72 27.16 14.31
N PRO A 78 11.54 26.45 15.10
CA PRO A 78 12.97 26.74 15.17
C PRO A 78 13.67 26.54 13.82
N HIS A 79 14.22 27.61 13.26
CA HIS A 79 14.91 27.61 11.96
C HIS A 79 16.40 27.91 12.07
N ASP A 80 16.97 27.91 13.25
CA ASP A 80 18.31 28.42 13.47
C ASP A 80 19.40 27.44 12.99
N LEU A 81 20.01 27.78 11.86
CA LEU A 81 20.88 26.93 11.06
C LEU A 81 22.28 27.54 10.88
N GLY A 82 22.87 28.06 11.93
CA GLY A 82 24.30 28.44 11.95
C GLY A 82 25.16 27.26 12.45
N ILE A 83 25.68 26.35 11.57
CA ILE A 83 25.96 24.99 12.05
C ILE A 83 27.39 24.52 11.78
N SER A 84 28.05 24.05 12.85
CA SER A 84 29.12 23.05 12.80
C SER A 84 28.52 21.65 12.55
N THR A 85 29.29 20.72 11.94
CA THR A 85 28.86 19.36 11.64
C THR A 85 28.29 18.60 12.83
N ASP A 86 28.76 18.84 14.05
CA ASP A 86 28.28 18.21 15.28
C ASP A 86 26.92 18.74 15.73
N HIS A 87 26.65 20.03 15.48
CA HIS A 87 25.32 20.63 15.71
C HIS A 87 24.27 20.12 14.73
N TYR A 88 24.64 19.88 13.47
CA TYR A 88 23.74 19.38 12.45
C TYR A 88 23.11 18.02 12.82
N VAL A 89 23.91 17.09 13.35
CA VAL A 89 23.43 15.79 13.81
C VAL A 89 22.46 15.91 14.99
N SER A 90 22.78 16.73 15.96
CA SER A 90 21.94 16.98 17.14
C SER A 90 20.62 17.67 16.81
N GLN A 91 20.60 18.54 15.79
CA GLN A 91 19.38 19.22 15.36
C GLN A 91 18.50 18.33 14.48
N GLN A 92 19.06 17.42 13.71
CA GLN A 92 18.25 16.46 12.92
C GLN A 92 17.43 15.54 13.82
N ASP A 93 17.95 15.12 14.97
CA ASP A 93 17.18 14.38 15.97
C ASP A 93 15.97 15.20 16.44
N THR A 94 16.13 16.50 16.64
CA THR A 94 15.06 17.42 17.05
C THR A 94 14.01 17.54 15.93
N TYR A 95 14.42 17.82 14.69
CA TYR A 95 13.49 17.91 13.55
C TYR A 95 12.73 16.61 13.31
N TYR A 96 13.37 15.47 13.52
CA TYR A 96 12.67 14.20 13.41
C TYR A 96 11.61 14.01 14.51
N LEU A 97 11.90 14.40 15.75
CA LEU A 97 10.92 14.38 16.84
C LEU A 97 9.78 15.37 16.59
N GLU A 98 10.10 16.56 16.06
CA GLU A 98 9.12 17.57 15.63
C GLU A 98 8.23 17.05 14.48
N PHE A 99 8.76 16.23 13.60
CA PHE A 99 8.00 15.55 12.57
C PHE A 99 7.15 14.39 13.12
N LEU A 100 7.75 13.56 13.97
CA LEU A 100 7.09 12.35 14.48
C LEU A 100 5.90 12.68 15.39
N LEU A 101 6.00 13.72 16.23
CA LEU A 101 4.93 14.09 17.16
C LEU A 101 3.61 14.42 16.44
N PRO A 102 3.54 15.35 15.47
CA PRO A 102 2.29 15.60 14.73
C PRO A 102 1.84 14.40 13.90
N VAL A 103 2.73 13.53 13.42
CA VAL A 103 2.36 12.26 12.79
C VAL A 103 1.60 11.36 13.78
N LEU A 104 2.11 11.20 15.00
CA LEU A 104 1.44 10.42 16.05
C LEU A 104 0.09 11.03 16.43
N LEU A 105 -0.01 12.37 16.51
CA LEU A 105 -1.27 13.06 16.73
C LEU A 105 -2.24 12.89 15.55
N ALA A 106 -1.75 12.85 14.31
CA ALA A 106 -2.57 12.51 13.13
C ALA A 106 -3.11 11.06 13.23
N PHE A 107 -2.30 10.09 13.66
CA PHE A 107 -2.78 8.73 13.96
C PHE A 107 -3.83 8.72 15.09
N ALA A 108 -3.67 9.54 16.11
CA ALA A 108 -4.64 9.66 17.20
C ALA A 108 -5.97 10.26 16.70
N ALA A 109 -5.94 11.33 15.90
CA ALA A 109 -7.13 11.92 15.28
C ALA A 109 -7.84 10.94 14.35
N TYR A 110 -7.09 10.22 13.53
CA TYR A 110 -7.57 9.14 12.66
C TYR A 110 -8.23 8.01 13.48
N GLY A 111 -7.58 7.53 14.55
CA GLY A 111 -8.12 6.51 15.44
C GLY A 111 -9.36 6.97 16.18
N LEU A 112 -9.40 8.22 16.64
CA LEU A 112 -10.57 8.81 17.29
C LEU A 112 -11.75 8.92 16.32
N TYR A 113 -11.52 9.35 15.08
CA TYR A 113 -12.56 9.38 14.06
C TYR A 113 -13.12 7.97 13.79
N ALA A 114 -12.24 6.96 13.66
CA ALA A 114 -12.66 5.56 13.50
C ALA A 114 -13.49 5.05 14.69
N TYR A 115 -13.08 5.38 15.91
CA TYR A 115 -13.82 5.05 17.14
C TYR A 115 -15.20 5.70 17.16
N LEU A 116 -15.28 6.99 16.84
CA LEU A 116 -16.56 7.70 16.76
C LEU A 116 -17.49 7.06 15.72
N LEU A 117 -16.97 6.69 14.54
CA LEU A 117 -17.75 5.97 13.53
C LEU A 117 -18.26 4.62 14.03
N GLN A 118 -17.47 3.88 14.81
CA GLN A 118 -17.89 2.60 15.38
C GLN A 118 -19.03 2.76 16.40
N ARG A 119 -19.08 3.89 17.11
CA ARG A 119 -20.13 4.20 18.09
C ARG A 119 -21.43 4.69 17.47
N THR A 120 -21.45 5.01 16.16
CA THR A 120 -22.66 5.43 15.47
C THR A 120 -23.63 4.27 15.28
N GLY A 121 -24.91 4.55 15.45
CA GLY A 121 -25.97 3.57 15.21
C GLY A 121 -26.10 3.20 13.71
N PRO A 122 -26.75 2.08 13.39
CA PRO A 122 -26.91 1.62 12.00
C PRO A 122 -27.72 2.59 11.12
N ARG A 123 -28.53 3.47 11.72
CA ARG A 123 -29.33 4.50 11.03
C ARG A 123 -28.61 5.84 10.84
N SER A 124 -27.39 5.99 11.33
CA SER A 124 -26.62 7.24 11.21
C SER A 124 -26.32 7.57 9.75
N ASN A 125 -26.35 8.88 9.43
CA ASN A 125 -26.03 9.35 8.08
C ASN A 125 -24.51 9.27 7.81
N HIS A 126 -24.04 8.10 7.36
CA HIS A 126 -22.63 7.88 7.03
C HIS A 126 -22.17 8.64 5.76
N THR A 127 -23.12 9.22 5.00
CA THR A 127 -22.79 10.06 3.83
C THR A 127 -22.04 11.33 4.24
N PHE A 128 -22.44 11.95 5.36
CA PHE A 128 -21.72 13.10 5.91
C PHE A 128 -20.29 12.72 6.29
N ALA A 129 -20.11 11.61 7.00
CA ALA A 129 -18.78 11.13 7.37
C ALA A 129 -17.90 10.86 6.13
N LEU A 130 -18.45 10.22 5.10
CA LEU A 130 -17.72 9.97 3.85
C LEU A 130 -17.32 11.26 3.14
N ARG A 131 -18.23 12.25 3.07
CA ARG A 131 -17.91 13.57 2.49
C ARG A 131 -16.77 14.26 3.24
N LEU A 132 -16.80 14.19 4.57
CA LEU A 132 -15.77 14.77 5.41
C LEU A 132 -14.41 14.06 5.22
N ILE A 133 -14.42 12.72 5.12
CA ILE A 133 -13.21 11.93 4.79
C ILE A 133 -12.61 12.42 3.48
N TRP A 134 -13.42 12.56 2.42
CA TRP A 134 -12.95 13.02 1.12
C TRP A 134 -12.41 14.46 1.16
N LEU A 135 -13.12 15.38 1.80
CA LEU A 135 -12.67 16.77 1.91
C LEU A 135 -11.33 16.87 2.63
N THR A 136 -11.23 16.20 3.79
CA THR A 136 -10.01 16.19 4.60
C THR A 136 -8.81 15.66 3.82
N ILE A 137 -8.98 14.54 3.10
CA ILE A 137 -7.85 13.94 2.38
C ILE A 137 -7.42 14.77 1.17
N ILE A 138 -8.37 15.42 0.49
CA ILE A 138 -8.04 16.33 -0.62
C ILE A 138 -7.21 17.50 -0.09
N VAL A 139 -7.64 18.14 1.01
CA VAL A 139 -6.91 19.26 1.61
C VAL A 139 -5.52 18.81 2.09
N SER A 140 -5.45 17.72 2.86
CA SER A 140 -4.18 17.19 3.38
C SER A 140 -3.23 16.75 2.28
N GLY A 141 -3.75 16.11 1.23
CA GLY A 141 -2.96 15.69 0.09
C GLY A 141 -2.42 16.86 -0.74
N CYS A 142 -3.22 17.94 -0.90
CA CYS A 142 -2.73 19.16 -1.54
C CYS A 142 -1.62 19.83 -0.73
N ILE A 143 -1.68 19.82 0.61
CA ILE A 143 -0.61 20.34 1.45
C ILE A 143 0.70 19.61 1.14
N TYR A 144 0.69 18.28 1.14
CA TYR A 144 1.87 17.48 0.86
C TYR A 144 2.32 17.51 -0.61
N LEU A 145 1.38 17.59 -1.55
CA LEU A 145 1.68 17.67 -2.98
C LEU A 145 2.58 18.87 -3.31
N PHE A 146 2.31 20.00 -2.67
CA PHE A 146 3.03 21.26 -2.91
C PHE A 146 4.17 21.53 -1.91
N MET A 147 4.40 20.61 -0.97
CA MET A 147 5.52 20.70 -0.05
C MET A 147 6.85 20.55 -0.81
N PRO A 148 7.87 21.38 -0.52
CA PRO A 148 9.14 21.38 -1.28
C PRO A 148 10.01 20.17 -1.02
N ALA A 149 9.84 19.50 0.12
CA ALA A 149 10.71 18.42 0.56
C ALA A 149 10.27 17.05 0.05
N SER A 150 11.24 16.19 -0.27
CA SER A 150 11.03 14.75 -0.52
C SER A 150 11.95 13.95 0.39
N LEU A 151 11.41 12.89 1.00
CA LEU A 151 12.17 11.97 1.85
C LEU A 151 12.85 10.85 1.04
N SER A 152 12.57 10.78 -0.26
CA SER A 152 13.11 9.78 -1.18
C SER A 152 13.46 10.42 -2.52
N ASP A 153 14.50 9.91 -3.17
CA ASP A 153 14.92 10.28 -4.53
C ASP A 153 14.33 9.36 -5.63
N ASP A 154 13.45 8.44 -5.26
CA ASP A 154 12.83 7.47 -6.19
C ASP A 154 12.16 8.15 -7.40
N VAL A 155 11.51 9.30 -7.20
CA VAL A 155 10.88 10.07 -8.28
C VAL A 155 11.87 10.48 -9.37
N TYR A 156 13.10 10.79 -9.00
CA TYR A 156 14.17 11.10 -9.95
C TYR A 156 14.70 9.85 -10.63
N GLY A 157 14.72 8.71 -9.93
CA GLY A 157 14.95 7.41 -10.53
C GLY A 157 13.90 7.06 -11.59
N TYR A 158 12.61 7.29 -11.30
CA TYR A 158 11.53 7.12 -12.29
C TYR A 158 11.73 8.04 -13.49
N ALA A 159 12.03 9.31 -13.26
CA ALA A 159 12.30 10.29 -14.32
C ALA A 159 13.48 9.84 -15.19
N SER A 160 14.58 9.42 -14.58
CA SER A 160 15.77 8.96 -15.29
C SER A 160 15.48 7.75 -16.19
N TYR A 161 14.84 6.69 -15.66
CA TYR A 161 14.46 5.53 -16.49
C TYR A 161 13.43 5.89 -17.57
N GLY A 162 12.51 6.81 -17.29
CA GLY A 162 11.58 7.34 -18.29
C GLY A 162 12.30 8.07 -19.42
N ARG A 163 13.27 8.92 -19.09
CA ARG A 163 14.07 9.68 -20.07
C ARG A 163 15.02 8.80 -20.88
N LEU A 164 15.55 7.72 -20.30
CA LEU A 164 16.27 6.71 -21.09
C LEU A 164 15.42 6.25 -22.28
N LEU A 165 14.13 5.97 -22.06
CA LEU A 165 13.23 5.53 -23.12
C LEU A 165 12.81 6.67 -24.04
N SER A 166 12.36 7.80 -23.50
CA SER A 166 11.69 8.87 -24.27
C SER A 166 12.65 9.85 -24.95
N VAL A 167 13.79 10.14 -24.32
CA VAL A 167 14.76 11.15 -24.79
C VAL A 167 15.96 10.49 -25.44
N HIS A 168 16.52 9.45 -24.80
CA HIS A 168 17.72 8.78 -25.30
C HIS A 168 17.41 7.59 -26.20
N HIS A 169 16.12 7.22 -26.37
CA HIS A 169 15.69 6.05 -27.16
C HIS A 169 16.41 4.75 -26.75
N ALA A 170 16.80 4.67 -25.48
CA ALA A 170 17.52 3.56 -24.88
C ALA A 170 16.57 2.68 -24.07
N ASN A 171 16.83 1.37 -24.06
CA ASN A 171 16.06 0.41 -23.28
C ASN A 171 16.54 0.41 -21.82
N PRO A 172 15.72 0.88 -20.85
CA PRO A 172 16.13 1.00 -19.45
C PRO A 172 16.34 -0.35 -18.73
N TYR A 173 15.95 -1.46 -19.36
CA TYR A 173 16.21 -2.80 -18.83
C TYR A 173 17.62 -3.34 -19.17
N VAL A 174 18.33 -2.72 -20.11
CA VAL A 174 19.65 -3.16 -20.55
C VAL A 174 20.68 -2.03 -20.58
N ILE A 175 20.22 -0.79 -20.46
CA ILE A 175 21.06 0.42 -20.39
C ILE A 175 20.75 1.12 -19.07
N SER A 176 21.78 1.38 -18.28
CA SER A 176 21.69 2.12 -17.02
C SER A 176 21.84 3.63 -17.23
N PRO A 177 21.40 4.46 -16.27
CA PRO A 177 21.60 5.91 -16.33
C PRO A 177 23.04 6.36 -16.51
N SER A 178 24.03 5.58 -16.06
CA SER A 178 25.47 5.90 -16.21
C SER A 178 25.94 5.98 -17.66
N ALA A 179 25.17 5.45 -18.62
CA ALA A 179 25.45 5.64 -20.03
C ALA A 179 25.22 7.09 -20.53
N PHE A 180 24.46 7.90 -19.75
CA PHE A 180 24.09 9.28 -20.10
C PHE A 180 24.39 10.26 -18.96
N PRO A 181 25.66 10.47 -18.56
CA PRO A 181 26.02 11.29 -17.40
C PRO A 181 25.71 12.78 -17.58
N GLN A 182 25.39 13.23 -18.80
CA GLN A 182 24.99 14.60 -19.10
C GLN A 182 23.46 14.81 -18.99
N ASP A 183 22.69 13.76 -18.71
CA ASP A 183 21.24 13.90 -18.52
C ASP A 183 20.95 14.73 -17.25
N PRO A 184 20.01 15.69 -17.27
CA PRO A 184 19.70 16.53 -16.11
C PRO A 184 19.28 15.75 -14.86
N THR A 185 18.74 14.54 -15.02
CA THR A 185 18.36 13.69 -13.90
C THR A 185 19.53 12.92 -13.27
N TYR A 186 20.64 12.77 -13.99
CA TYR A 186 21.79 11.98 -13.54
C TYR A 186 22.38 12.41 -12.18
N PRO A 187 22.58 13.70 -11.86
CA PRO A 187 23.07 14.10 -10.54
C PRO A 187 22.03 13.87 -9.41
N LEU A 188 20.76 13.68 -9.75
CA LEU A 188 19.66 13.56 -8.79
C LEU A 188 19.38 12.11 -8.35
N ILE A 189 19.97 11.13 -9.04
CA ILE A 189 19.72 9.71 -8.78
C ILE A 189 20.84 9.05 -7.99
N HIS A 190 20.44 8.14 -7.10
CA HIS A 190 21.39 7.34 -6.33
C HIS A 190 21.90 6.12 -7.12
N TRP A 191 21.00 5.42 -7.82
CA TRP A 191 21.26 4.12 -8.50
C TRP A 191 21.71 4.30 -9.95
N LYS A 192 22.87 4.95 -10.17
CA LYS A 192 23.36 5.33 -11.50
C LYS A 192 23.67 4.14 -12.41
N ASP A 193 24.15 3.03 -11.84
CA ASP A 193 24.56 1.85 -12.57
C ASP A 193 23.50 0.74 -12.60
N ALA A 194 22.35 0.97 -11.97
CA ALA A 194 21.26 -0.01 -11.93
C ALA A 194 20.36 0.08 -13.17
N PHE A 195 19.94 -1.08 -13.68
CA PHE A 195 18.85 -1.18 -14.66
C PHE A 195 17.50 -0.95 -13.98
N ALA A 196 16.46 -0.62 -14.78
CA ALA A 196 15.13 -0.34 -14.25
C ALA A 196 14.54 -1.56 -13.52
N PRO A 197 14.19 -1.45 -12.22
CA PRO A 197 13.58 -2.54 -11.45
C PRO A 197 12.06 -2.60 -11.59
N TYR A 198 11.46 -1.69 -12.33
CA TYR A 198 10.02 -1.51 -12.46
C TYR A 198 9.46 -2.22 -13.68
N GLY A 199 8.16 -2.54 -13.65
CA GLY A 199 7.49 -3.14 -14.79
C GLY A 199 7.25 -2.15 -15.95
N PRO A 200 6.95 -2.67 -17.17
CA PRO A 200 6.86 -1.86 -18.39
C PRO A 200 5.78 -0.79 -18.33
N LEU A 201 4.68 -1.04 -17.61
CA LEU A 201 3.62 -0.05 -17.46
C LEU A 201 4.11 1.21 -16.74
N TRP A 202 4.93 1.04 -15.68
CA TRP A 202 5.52 2.17 -14.97
C TRP A 202 6.58 2.88 -15.81
N ILE A 203 7.41 2.13 -16.55
CA ILE A 203 8.44 2.71 -17.43
C ILE A 203 7.80 3.54 -18.55
N VAL A 204 6.73 3.05 -19.18
CA VAL A 204 6.01 3.82 -20.22
C VAL A 204 5.39 5.09 -19.61
N LEU A 205 4.77 5.00 -18.43
CA LEU A 205 4.23 6.17 -17.74
C LEU A 205 5.33 7.18 -17.40
N SER A 206 6.47 6.70 -16.91
CA SER A 206 7.66 7.54 -16.63
C SER A 206 8.22 8.19 -17.89
N ALA A 207 8.19 7.47 -19.03
CA ALA A 207 8.59 8.03 -20.32
C ALA A 207 7.65 9.15 -20.80
N LEU A 208 6.34 9.01 -20.57
CA LEU A 208 5.38 10.09 -20.87
C LEU A 208 5.64 11.31 -19.98
N VAL A 209 5.94 11.13 -18.70
CA VAL A 209 6.37 12.24 -17.84
C VAL A 209 7.65 12.87 -18.39
N GLY A 210 8.64 12.08 -18.80
CA GLY A 210 9.90 12.56 -19.38
C GLY A 210 9.74 13.35 -20.69
N LEU A 211 8.64 13.12 -21.44
CA LEU A 211 8.32 13.88 -22.67
C LEU A 211 7.69 15.24 -22.38
N ILE A 212 6.92 15.36 -21.30
CA ILE A 212 6.15 16.59 -20.99
C ILE A 212 6.85 17.49 -19.97
N SER A 213 7.73 16.93 -19.14
CA SER A 213 8.52 17.68 -18.16
C SER A 213 9.83 18.14 -18.79
N GLY A 214 10.20 19.39 -18.48
CA GLY A 214 11.50 19.95 -18.85
C GLY A 214 12.65 19.34 -18.04
N PRO A 215 13.82 20.00 -18.02
CA PRO A 215 14.97 19.53 -17.25
C PRO A 215 14.87 19.84 -15.74
N ASP A 216 13.83 20.53 -15.29
CA ASP A 216 13.70 20.95 -13.89
C ASP A 216 13.28 19.79 -12.99
N ARG A 217 14.05 19.57 -11.93
CA ARG A 217 13.79 18.57 -10.89
C ARG A 217 12.41 18.71 -10.24
N LEU A 218 11.89 19.94 -10.12
CA LEU A 218 10.61 20.21 -9.48
C LEU A 218 9.44 19.72 -10.34
N GLU A 219 9.56 19.82 -11.67
CA GLU A 219 8.53 19.34 -12.60
C GLU A 219 8.35 17.81 -12.46
N TYR A 220 9.44 17.05 -12.37
CA TYR A 220 9.36 15.60 -12.13
C TYR A 220 8.73 15.28 -10.77
N LEU A 221 9.15 15.97 -9.72
CA LEU A 221 8.64 15.77 -8.37
C LEU A 221 7.12 15.98 -8.34
N ILE A 222 6.63 17.10 -8.89
CA ILE A 222 5.20 17.41 -8.93
C ILE A 222 4.45 16.42 -9.82
N ALA A 223 4.98 16.06 -10.99
CA ALA A 223 4.32 15.14 -11.91
C ALA A 223 4.09 13.77 -11.28
N PHE A 224 5.11 13.16 -10.65
CA PHE A 224 4.97 11.85 -10.01
C PHE A 224 4.10 11.91 -8.74
N ARG A 225 4.16 13.00 -7.97
CA ARG A 225 3.24 13.23 -6.84
C ARG A 225 1.79 13.35 -7.30
N LEU A 226 1.53 14.07 -8.39
CA LEU A 226 0.18 14.16 -8.97
C LEU A 226 -0.35 12.79 -9.39
N ILE A 227 0.48 11.97 -10.04
CA ILE A 227 0.12 10.61 -10.45
C ILE A 227 -0.19 9.75 -9.23
N ALA A 228 0.69 9.76 -8.22
CA ALA A 228 0.51 8.95 -7.02
C ALA A 228 -0.66 9.44 -6.16
N PHE A 229 -0.89 10.75 -6.03
CA PHE A 229 -2.04 11.30 -5.32
C PHE A 229 -3.36 11.02 -6.06
N ALA A 230 -3.40 11.13 -7.38
CA ALA A 230 -4.55 10.73 -8.18
C ALA A 230 -4.86 9.23 -8.00
N ALA A 231 -3.83 8.38 -7.99
CA ALA A 231 -3.97 6.96 -7.68
C ALA A 231 -4.50 6.74 -6.25
N HIS A 232 -4.04 7.52 -5.25
CA HIS A 232 -4.57 7.46 -3.89
C HIS A 232 -6.07 7.78 -3.83
N LEU A 233 -6.51 8.86 -4.48
CA LEU A 233 -7.92 9.22 -4.55
C LEU A 233 -8.75 8.13 -5.25
N LEU A 234 -8.23 7.56 -6.34
CA LEU A 234 -8.86 6.45 -7.03
C LEU A 234 -8.93 5.20 -6.14
N ASN A 235 -7.89 4.91 -5.37
CA ASN A 235 -7.86 3.79 -4.42
C ASN A 235 -8.91 3.94 -3.31
N ILE A 236 -9.13 5.15 -2.79
CA ILE A 236 -10.20 5.45 -1.82
C ILE A 236 -11.57 5.10 -2.43
N TRP A 237 -11.79 5.48 -3.68
CA TRP A 237 -13.02 5.14 -4.41
C TRP A 237 -13.12 3.62 -4.62
N LEU A 238 -12.03 2.95 -5.03
CA LEU A 238 -11.99 1.49 -5.26
C LEU A 238 -12.29 0.71 -3.98
N VAL A 239 -11.71 1.07 -2.83
CA VAL A 239 -12.01 0.48 -1.51
C VAL A 239 -13.50 0.64 -1.19
N THR A 240 -14.02 1.87 -1.32
CA THR A 240 -15.43 2.19 -1.07
C THR A 240 -16.37 1.38 -1.97
N ALA A 241 -16.07 1.34 -3.26
CA ALA A 241 -16.86 0.61 -4.28
C ALA A 241 -16.81 -0.91 -4.05
N THR A 242 -15.64 -1.46 -3.70
CA THR A 242 -15.48 -2.88 -3.41
C THR A 242 -16.29 -3.31 -2.21
N LEU A 243 -16.20 -2.58 -1.08
CA LEU A 243 -16.99 -2.86 0.12
C LEU A 243 -18.49 -2.77 -0.13
N ARG A 244 -18.95 -1.76 -0.88
CA ARG A 244 -20.36 -1.64 -1.30
C ARG A 244 -20.79 -2.80 -2.19
N THR A 245 -19.96 -3.20 -3.15
CA THR A 245 -20.23 -4.32 -4.06
C THR A 245 -20.33 -5.64 -3.30
N MET A 246 -19.51 -5.83 -2.25
CA MET A 246 -19.55 -6.96 -1.34
C MET A 246 -20.74 -6.91 -0.35
N GLY A 247 -21.63 -5.92 -0.44
CA GLY A 247 -22.83 -5.78 0.41
C GLY A 247 -22.52 -5.40 1.86
N ARG A 248 -21.38 -4.72 2.12
CA ARG A 248 -21.03 -4.34 3.49
C ARG A 248 -21.91 -3.21 4.01
N PRO A 249 -22.26 -3.21 5.32
CA PRO A 249 -23.02 -2.13 5.93
C PRO A 249 -22.35 -0.77 5.74
N ALA A 250 -23.14 0.31 5.65
CA ALA A 250 -22.64 1.66 5.39
C ALA A 250 -21.57 2.11 6.39
N ARG A 251 -21.67 1.71 7.67
CA ARG A 251 -20.65 1.94 8.69
C ARG A 251 -19.33 1.26 8.35
N THR A 252 -19.36 0.00 7.92
CA THR A 252 -18.15 -0.74 7.50
C THR A 252 -17.53 -0.12 6.26
N VAL A 253 -18.35 0.35 5.31
CA VAL A 253 -17.87 1.07 4.13
C VAL A 253 -17.15 2.36 4.55
N ALA A 254 -17.75 3.16 5.43
CA ALA A 254 -17.14 4.39 5.92
C ALA A 254 -15.82 4.13 6.69
N LEU A 255 -15.79 3.09 7.54
CA LEU A 255 -14.58 2.67 8.25
C LEU A 255 -13.47 2.23 7.29
N GLY A 256 -13.76 1.36 6.32
CA GLY A 256 -12.75 0.91 5.36
C GLY A 256 -12.23 2.06 4.50
N THR A 257 -13.12 2.97 4.08
CA THR A 257 -12.73 4.19 3.37
C THR A 257 -11.80 5.06 4.20
N LEU A 258 -12.15 5.32 5.47
CA LEU A 258 -11.32 6.08 6.40
C LEU A 258 -9.95 5.44 6.60
N LEU A 259 -9.92 4.11 6.83
CA LEU A 259 -8.70 3.37 7.15
C LEU A 259 -7.63 3.50 6.08
N TYR A 260 -8.03 3.52 4.82
CA TYR A 260 -7.10 3.75 3.73
C TYR A 260 -6.85 5.25 3.50
N ALA A 261 -7.89 6.07 3.50
CA ALA A 261 -7.81 7.47 3.13
C ALA A 261 -6.92 8.29 4.07
N TRP A 262 -7.13 8.15 5.39
CA TRP A 262 -6.45 8.99 6.38
C TRP A 262 -5.24 8.31 7.03
N ASN A 263 -4.82 7.14 6.58
CA ASN A 263 -3.60 6.57 7.11
C ASN A 263 -2.42 7.52 6.82
N PRO A 264 -1.72 8.04 7.84
CA PRO A 264 -0.71 9.08 7.64
C PRO A 264 0.44 8.63 6.75
N LEU A 265 0.84 7.33 6.81
CA LEU A 265 1.88 6.79 5.94
C LEU A 265 1.41 6.76 4.47
N VAL A 266 0.19 6.24 4.22
CA VAL A 266 -0.35 6.17 2.86
C VAL A 266 -0.47 7.57 2.25
N LEU A 267 -0.89 8.56 3.03
CA LEU A 267 -0.97 9.95 2.58
C LEU A 267 0.41 10.53 2.27
N LEU A 268 1.40 10.32 3.14
CA LEU A 268 2.77 10.80 2.95
C LEU A 268 3.36 10.20 1.67
N GLU A 269 3.27 8.88 1.49
CA GLU A 269 3.86 8.17 0.37
C GLU A 269 3.20 8.47 -0.97
N SER A 270 1.91 8.76 -0.97
CA SER A 270 1.18 9.12 -2.18
C SER A 270 1.37 10.58 -2.58
N SER A 271 1.39 11.51 -1.61
CA SER A 271 1.32 12.94 -1.91
C SER A 271 2.66 13.66 -1.79
N ALA A 272 3.51 13.26 -0.84
CA ALA A 272 4.84 13.83 -0.65
C ALA A 272 5.94 12.93 -1.28
N GLY A 273 5.84 11.60 -1.13
CA GLY A 273 6.78 10.64 -1.69
C GLY A 273 6.64 10.46 -3.21
N GLY A 274 5.40 10.43 -3.73
CA GLY A 274 5.16 10.20 -5.17
C GLY A 274 5.44 8.76 -5.62
N HIS A 275 5.33 7.78 -4.70
CA HIS A 275 5.73 6.39 -4.94
C HIS A 275 4.77 5.61 -5.84
N ASN A 276 5.33 4.82 -6.75
CA ASN A 276 4.61 3.96 -7.68
C ASN A 276 3.84 2.82 -7.02
N ASP A 277 4.12 2.55 -5.76
CA ASP A 277 3.45 1.55 -4.92
C ASP A 277 1.96 1.80 -4.79
N VAL A 278 1.57 3.07 -4.67
CA VAL A 278 0.17 3.49 -4.62
C VAL A 278 -0.53 3.23 -5.96
N PHE A 279 0.19 3.41 -7.07
CA PHE A 279 -0.30 3.13 -8.42
C PHE A 279 -0.41 1.61 -8.67
N MET A 280 0.54 0.81 -8.20
CA MET A 280 0.44 -0.66 -8.22
C MET A 280 -0.81 -1.13 -7.46
N LEU A 281 -1.03 -0.60 -6.25
CA LEU A 281 -2.19 -0.93 -5.43
C LEU A 281 -3.52 -0.61 -6.13
N THR A 282 -3.56 0.41 -7.00
CA THR A 282 -4.76 0.73 -7.81
C THR A 282 -5.23 -0.48 -8.62
N PHE A 283 -4.31 -1.17 -9.27
CA PHE A 283 -4.66 -2.33 -10.08
C PHE A 283 -5.03 -3.55 -9.24
N ILE A 284 -4.44 -3.73 -8.06
CA ILE A 284 -4.86 -4.78 -7.11
C ILE A 284 -6.30 -4.51 -6.64
N LEU A 285 -6.61 -3.29 -6.22
CA LEU A 285 -7.95 -2.91 -5.76
C LEU A 285 -8.98 -2.95 -6.88
N LEU A 286 -8.60 -2.56 -8.11
CA LEU A 286 -9.44 -2.70 -9.31
C LEU A 286 -9.75 -4.18 -9.57
N GLY A 287 -8.75 -5.05 -9.51
CA GLY A 287 -8.92 -6.50 -9.63
C GLY A 287 -9.90 -7.06 -8.60
N LEU A 288 -9.80 -6.60 -7.34
CA LEU A 288 -10.74 -6.98 -6.28
C LEU A 288 -12.16 -6.47 -6.56
N LEU A 289 -12.32 -5.22 -7.03
CA LEU A 289 -13.64 -4.68 -7.39
C LEU A 289 -14.29 -5.47 -8.53
N LEU A 290 -13.51 -5.77 -9.58
CA LEU A 290 -14.00 -6.54 -10.73
C LEU A 290 -14.35 -7.98 -10.31
N SER A 291 -13.53 -8.60 -9.46
CA SER A 291 -13.82 -9.91 -8.87
C SER A 291 -15.09 -9.90 -8.01
N ALA A 292 -15.32 -8.83 -7.21
CA ALA A 292 -16.53 -8.69 -6.40
C ALA A 292 -17.78 -8.48 -7.28
N ARG A 293 -17.66 -7.72 -8.37
CA ARG A 293 -18.75 -7.53 -9.35
C ARG A 293 -19.12 -8.84 -10.03
N ALA A 294 -18.13 -9.64 -10.45
CA ALA A 294 -18.35 -10.95 -11.03
C ALA A 294 -19.03 -11.89 -10.02
N GLU A 295 -18.55 -11.92 -8.78
CA GLU A 295 -19.10 -12.72 -7.69
C GLU A 295 -20.57 -12.34 -7.40
N ARG A 296 -20.89 -11.06 -7.32
CA ARG A 296 -22.28 -10.57 -7.11
C ARG A 296 -23.23 -11.00 -8.23
N LYS A 297 -22.74 -11.18 -9.46
CA LYS A 297 -23.51 -11.69 -10.62
C LYS A 297 -23.61 -13.20 -10.64
N GLY A 298 -23.00 -13.93 -9.70
CA GLY A 298 -22.93 -15.39 -9.71
C GLY A 298 -22.07 -15.94 -10.85
N ALA A 299 -21.16 -15.13 -11.38
CA ALA A 299 -20.32 -15.50 -12.53
C ALA A 299 -19.25 -16.54 -12.11
N THR A 300 -19.19 -17.63 -12.85
CA THR A 300 -18.23 -18.74 -12.61
C THR A 300 -17.35 -19.05 -13.82
N ARG A 301 -17.59 -18.39 -14.96
CA ARG A 301 -16.91 -18.65 -16.22
C ARG A 301 -15.61 -17.83 -16.34
N LEU A 302 -14.64 -18.38 -17.07
CA LEU A 302 -13.37 -17.72 -17.37
C LEU A 302 -13.57 -16.30 -17.92
N ARG A 303 -14.44 -16.10 -18.90
CA ARG A 303 -14.71 -14.79 -19.53
C ARG A 303 -15.08 -13.70 -18.53
N ASP A 304 -15.77 -14.07 -17.44
CA ASP A 304 -16.23 -13.12 -16.42
C ASP A 304 -15.09 -12.74 -15.45
N SER A 305 -14.04 -13.57 -15.39
CA SER A 305 -12.84 -13.38 -14.57
C SER A 305 -11.72 -12.62 -15.31
N ILE A 306 -11.73 -12.59 -16.65
CA ILE A 306 -10.67 -11.94 -17.46
C ILE A 306 -10.40 -10.50 -17.02
N PRO A 307 -11.40 -9.60 -16.82
CA PRO A 307 -11.11 -8.23 -16.40
C PRO A 307 -10.36 -8.13 -15.07
N ALA A 308 -10.71 -8.99 -14.10
CA ALA A 308 -10.00 -9.04 -12.83
C ALA A 308 -8.57 -9.57 -12.99
N LEU A 309 -8.38 -10.64 -13.78
CA LEU A 309 -7.06 -11.21 -14.08
C LEU A 309 -6.14 -10.18 -14.73
N LEU A 310 -6.63 -9.45 -15.73
CA LEU A 310 -5.86 -8.40 -16.40
C LEU A 310 -5.50 -7.26 -15.44
N ALA A 311 -6.42 -6.87 -14.55
CA ALA A 311 -6.12 -5.85 -13.54
C ALA A 311 -5.00 -6.32 -12.59
N PHE A 312 -5.05 -7.55 -12.07
CA PHE A 312 -3.97 -8.09 -11.24
C PHE A 312 -2.65 -8.23 -12.02
N THR A 313 -2.71 -8.56 -13.32
CA THR A 313 -1.51 -8.62 -14.18
C THR A 313 -0.91 -7.21 -14.34
N LEU A 314 -1.75 -6.18 -14.55
CA LEU A 314 -1.30 -4.78 -14.61
C LEU A 314 -0.57 -4.35 -13.32
N ALA A 315 -1.03 -4.81 -12.14
CA ALA A 315 -0.28 -4.55 -10.90
C ALA A 315 1.16 -5.10 -10.97
N GLY A 316 1.33 -6.33 -11.46
CA GLY A 316 2.65 -6.94 -11.68
C GLY A 316 3.47 -6.21 -12.76
N LEU A 317 2.82 -5.60 -13.74
CA LEU A 317 3.46 -4.79 -14.78
C LEU A 317 3.82 -3.37 -14.32
N VAL A 318 3.35 -2.94 -13.14
CA VAL A 318 3.90 -1.76 -12.43
C VAL A 318 5.11 -2.19 -11.58
N LYS A 319 4.95 -3.25 -10.78
CA LYS A 319 5.99 -3.74 -9.86
C LYS A 319 5.90 -5.26 -9.72
N LEU A 320 6.98 -5.95 -10.02
CA LEU A 320 7.04 -7.43 -10.09
C LEU A 320 6.56 -8.11 -8.80
N THR A 321 6.71 -7.46 -7.66
CA THR A 321 6.30 -7.96 -6.34
C THR A 321 4.79 -8.27 -6.23
N ALA A 322 3.96 -7.76 -7.14
CA ALA A 322 2.53 -8.05 -7.18
C ALA A 322 2.18 -9.36 -7.94
N PHE A 323 3.07 -9.92 -8.74
CA PHE A 323 2.76 -11.15 -9.51
C PHE A 323 2.33 -12.36 -8.66
N PRO A 324 2.91 -12.63 -7.48
CA PRO A 324 2.44 -13.74 -6.65
C PRO A 324 0.96 -13.68 -6.28
N ILE A 325 0.39 -12.47 -6.20
CA ILE A 325 -1.04 -12.27 -5.89
C ILE A 325 -1.94 -12.81 -6.99
N LEU A 326 -1.48 -12.84 -8.24
CA LEU A 326 -2.23 -13.35 -9.39
C LEU A 326 -2.66 -14.81 -9.22
N ALA A 327 -1.95 -15.58 -8.41
CA ALA A 327 -2.34 -16.96 -8.08
C ALA A 327 -3.76 -17.04 -7.49
N PHE A 328 -4.17 -16.06 -6.68
CA PHE A 328 -5.44 -16.13 -5.96
C PHE A 328 -6.70 -15.98 -6.84
N PRO A 329 -6.80 -15.02 -7.77
CA PRO A 329 -7.93 -14.98 -8.70
C PRO A 329 -7.96 -16.18 -9.64
N VAL A 330 -6.80 -16.74 -10.04
CA VAL A 330 -6.73 -17.98 -10.82
C VAL A 330 -7.28 -19.15 -10.01
N LEU A 331 -6.83 -19.34 -8.76
CA LEU A 331 -7.32 -20.38 -7.86
C LEU A 331 -8.82 -20.21 -7.55
N LYS A 332 -9.27 -18.98 -7.32
CA LYS A 332 -10.71 -18.70 -7.15
C LYS A 332 -11.52 -19.17 -8.35
N LEU A 333 -11.03 -18.90 -9.58
CA LEU A 333 -11.69 -19.37 -10.80
C LEU A 333 -11.72 -20.91 -10.86
N CYS A 334 -10.59 -21.59 -10.59
CA CYS A 334 -10.54 -23.05 -10.54
C CYS A 334 -11.59 -23.63 -9.59
N TRP A 335 -11.66 -23.12 -8.35
CA TRP A 335 -12.59 -23.60 -7.35
C TRP A 335 -14.06 -23.30 -7.69
N ASN A 336 -14.35 -22.14 -8.25
CA ASN A 336 -15.69 -21.80 -8.71
C ASN A 336 -16.13 -22.72 -9.85
N THR A 337 -15.26 -22.97 -10.82
CA THR A 337 -15.52 -23.88 -11.93
C THR A 337 -15.72 -25.32 -11.42
N TYR A 338 -14.86 -25.78 -10.51
CA TYR A 338 -15.00 -27.09 -9.87
C TYR A 338 -16.34 -27.25 -9.12
N LYS A 339 -16.76 -26.24 -8.34
CA LYS A 339 -18.02 -26.27 -7.60
C LYS A 339 -19.26 -26.15 -8.48
N ALA A 340 -19.18 -25.45 -9.60
CA ALA A 340 -20.28 -25.28 -10.53
C ALA A 340 -20.58 -26.53 -11.38
N THR A 341 -19.60 -27.46 -11.51
CA THR A 341 -19.77 -28.69 -12.28
C THR A 341 -20.28 -29.81 -11.37
N THR A 342 -21.52 -30.24 -11.53
CA THR A 342 -22.13 -31.34 -10.72
C THR A 342 -21.68 -32.73 -11.24
N PRO A 343 -21.13 -33.62 -10.40
CA PRO A 343 -20.77 -34.97 -10.82
C PRO A 343 -21.98 -35.89 -10.82
N THR A 344 -22.08 -36.70 -11.85
CA THR A 344 -23.07 -37.79 -11.91
C THR A 344 -22.45 -39.18 -11.62
N THR A 345 -21.11 -39.27 -11.67
CA THR A 345 -20.38 -40.55 -11.49
C THR A 345 -18.95 -40.28 -10.94
N LEU A 346 -18.21 -41.35 -10.53
CA LEU A 346 -16.79 -41.25 -10.14
C LEU A 346 -15.89 -40.71 -11.27
N THR A 347 -16.13 -41.12 -12.52
CA THR A 347 -15.50 -40.56 -13.72
C THR A 347 -15.83 -39.06 -13.88
N GLY A 348 -17.00 -38.61 -13.41
CA GLY A 348 -17.41 -37.23 -13.34
C GLY A 348 -16.55 -36.36 -12.39
N SER A 349 -15.95 -36.94 -11.35
CA SER A 349 -15.04 -36.21 -10.45
C SER A 349 -13.72 -35.83 -11.14
N LEU A 350 -13.11 -36.75 -11.89
CA LEU A 350 -11.90 -36.46 -12.69
C LEU A 350 -12.18 -35.46 -13.79
N HIS A 351 -13.33 -35.54 -14.43
CA HIS A 351 -13.76 -34.58 -15.44
C HIS A 351 -13.91 -33.15 -14.88
N ARG A 352 -14.50 -33.03 -13.68
CA ARG A 352 -14.60 -31.71 -12.98
C ARG A 352 -13.23 -31.09 -12.72
N TRP A 353 -12.28 -31.88 -12.23
CA TRP A 353 -10.90 -31.42 -12.02
C TRP A 353 -10.25 -31.03 -13.34
N GLY A 354 -10.44 -31.79 -14.41
CA GLY A 354 -9.95 -31.48 -15.74
C GLY A 354 -10.44 -30.12 -16.24
N ILE A 355 -11.75 -29.83 -16.12
CA ILE A 355 -12.33 -28.53 -16.53
C ILE A 355 -11.80 -27.38 -15.64
N ALA A 356 -11.72 -27.58 -14.32
CA ALA A 356 -11.23 -26.56 -13.40
C ALA A 356 -9.75 -26.22 -13.65
N LEU A 357 -8.91 -27.23 -13.86
CA LEU A 357 -7.50 -27.06 -14.18
C LEU A 357 -7.30 -26.40 -15.55
N LEU A 358 -8.10 -26.78 -16.54
CA LEU A 358 -8.08 -26.14 -17.86
C LEU A 358 -8.46 -24.65 -17.77
N ALA A 359 -9.49 -24.31 -16.98
CA ALA A 359 -9.87 -22.91 -16.76
C ALA A 359 -8.73 -22.12 -16.09
N GLY A 360 -8.06 -22.69 -15.10
CA GLY A 360 -6.91 -22.08 -14.46
C GLY A 360 -5.71 -21.94 -15.39
N LEU A 361 -5.42 -22.95 -16.20
CA LEU A 361 -4.36 -22.90 -17.20
C LEU A 361 -4.63 -21.79 -18.24
N LEU A 362 -5.82 -21.73 -18.79
CA LEU A 362 -6.21 -20.69 -19.76
C LEU A 362 -6.13 -19.28 -19.12
N ALA A 363 -6.58 -19.14 -17.86
CA ALA A 363 -6.45 -17.88 -17.12
C ALA A 363 -4.98 -17.44 -16.96
N SER A 364 -4.11 -18.39 -16.60
CA SER A 364 -2.66 -18.16 -16.49
C SER A 364 -2.04 -17.80 -17.83
N MET A 365 -2.39 -18.54 -18.90
CA MET A 365 -1.91 -18.25 -20.26
C MET A 365 -2.32 -16.87 -20.76
N ILE A 366 -3.57 -16.44 -20.51
CA ILE A 366 -4.05 -15.10 -20.86
C ILE A 366 -3.21 -14.02 -20.13
N SER A 367 -2.98 -14.20 -18.82
CA SER A 367 -2.20 -13.26 -18.01
C SER A 367 -0.74 -13.21 -18.47
N ILE A 368 -0.13 -14.37 -18.74
CA ILE A 368 1.26 -14.46 -19.23
C ILE A 368 1.36 -13.84 -20.63
N ALA A 369 0.45 -14.18 -21.55
CA ALA A 369 0.45 -13.62 -22.90
C ALA A 369 0.31 -12.10 -22.88
N PHE A 370 -0.59 -11.57 -22.02
CA PHE A 370 -0.74 -10.13 -21.84
C PHE A 370 0.55 -9.48 -21.30
N ALA A 371 1.17 -10.09 -20.30
CA ALA A 371 2.43 -9.60 -19.76
C ALA A 371 3.55 -9.62 -20.80
N LEU A 372 3.68 -10.71 -21.59
CA LEU A 372 4.66 -10.82 -22.65
C LEU A 372 4.47 -9.76 -23.74
N VAL A 373 3.21 -9.48 -24.12
CA VAL A 373 2.90 -8.40 -25.08
C VAL A 373 3.34 -7.03 -24.55
N CYS A 374 3.14 -6.76 -23.25
CA CYS A 374 3.59 -5.51 -22.63
C CYS A 374 5.12 -5.39 -22.54
N TYR A 375 5.82 -6.50 -22.37
CA TYR A 375 7.29 -6.54 -22.34
C TYR A 375 7.92 -6.59 -23.74
N ALA A 376 7.18 -7.03 -24.76
CA ALA A 376 7.72 -7.24 -26.10
C ALA A 376 8.49 -6.03 -26.68
N PRO A 377 8.04 -4.77 -26.53
CA PRO A 377 8.80 -3.63 -27.05
C PRO A 377 10.20 -3.48 -26.46
N PHE A 378 10.42 -4.00 -25.23
CA PHE A 378 11.70 -3.92 -24.53
C PHE A 378 12.59 -5.14 -24.77
N TRP A 379 12.02 -6.27 -25.17
CA TRP A 379 12.74 -7.53 -25.34
C TRP A 379 13.09 -7.85 -26.80
N LEU A 380 12.40 -7.25 -27.75
CA LEU A 380 12.69 -7.45 -29.16
C LEU A 380 14.13 -7.00 -29.49
N GLY A 381 14.89 -7.90 -30.09
CA GLY A 381 16.30 -7.68 -30.42
C GLY A 381 17.31 -8.00 -29.32
N HIS A 382 16.84 -8.39 -28.11
CA HIS A 382 17.70 -8.79 -27.00
C HIS A 382 17.70 -10.30 -26.78
N THR A 383 18.83 -10.83 -26.33
CA THR A 383 18.95 -12.25 -25.96
C THR A 383 18.27 -12.53 -24.62
N ILE A 384 17.81 -13.77 -24.41
CA ILE A 384 17.24 -14.21 -23.12
C ILE A 384 18.23 -13.97 -21.97
N GLN A 385 19.54 -14.15 -22.22
CA GLN A 385 20.58 -13.89 -21.22
C GLN A 385 20.62 -12.42 -20.80
N GLN A 386 20.53 -11.48 -21.75
CA GLN A 386 20.47 -10.04 -21.44
C GLN A 386 19.22 -9.69 -20.63
N ILE A 387 18.07 -10.27 -20.99
CA ILE A 387 16.82 -10.05 -20.27
C ILE A 387 16.91 -10.58 -18.84
N VAL A 388 17.38 -11.82 -18.65
CA VAL A 388 17.56 -12.41 -17.32
C VAL A 388 18.57 -11.63 -16.50
N PHE A 389 19.68 -11.22 -17.12
CA PHE A 389 20.71 -10.41 -16.47
C PHE A 389 20.16 -9.08 -15.94
N SER A 390 19.29 -8.39 -16.70
CA SER A 390 18.69 -7.12 -16.28
C SER A 390 17.87 -7.23 -14.99
N PHE A 391 17.19 -8.36 -14.78
CA PHE A 391 16.44 -8.62 -13.55
C PHE A 391 17.30 -9.12 -12.39
N SER A 392 18.42 -9.76 -12.67
CA SER A 392 19.32 -10.33 -11.66
C SER A 392 20.43 -9.39 -11.21
N SER A 393 20.80 -8.41 -12.04
CA SER A 393 21.92 -7.49 -11.82
C SER A 393 21.57 -6.24 -11.03
N GLN A 394 20.46 -6.27 -10.28
CA GLN A 394 20.18 -5.20 -9.31
C GLN A 394 21.33 -5.14 -8.30
N PRO A 395 21.78 -3.94 -7.86
CA PRO A 395 22.95 -3.77 -7.02
C PRO A 395 22.94 -4.74 -5.85
N THR A 396 23.88 -5.67 -5.85
CA THR A 396 23.92 -6.76 -4.86
C THR A 396 24.46 -6.31 -3.52
N GLU A 397 25.13 -5.16 -3.48
CA GLU A 397 25.81 -4.66 -2.28
C GLU A 397 24.86 -3.99 -1.28
N ASN A 398 23.65 -3.66 -1.73
CA ASN A 398 22.72 -2.88 -0.93
C ASN A 398 21.48 -3.69 -0.62
N PHE A 399 21.43 -4.22 0.59
CA PHE A 399 20.17 -4.51 1.27
C PHE A 399 19.56 -3.18 1.71
N SER A 400 18.26 -3.13 1.78
CA SER A 400 17.55 -2.01 2.40
C SER A 400 18.19 -1.71 3.76
N PHE A 401 18.40 -0.46 4.05
CA PHE A 401 18.91 -0.04 5.36
C PHE A 401 18.03 -0.49 6.52
N ASN A 402 16.79 -0.90 6.26
CA ASN A 402 15.84 -1.33 7.27
C ASN A 402 15.28 -2.73 6.97
N SER A 403 16.05 -3.73 7.33
CA SER A 403 15.66 -5.15 7.25
C SER A 403 16.32 -5.94 8.37
N PHE A 404 15.84 -7.13 8.66
CA PHE A 404 16.52 -8.02 9.61
C PHE A 404 17.94 -8.37 9.15
N LEU A 405 18.14 -8.54 7.84
CA LEU A 405 19.47 -8.75 7.28
C LEU A 405 20.40 -7.56 7.56
N ALA A 406 19.90 -6.33 7.35
CA ALA A 406 20.68 -5.13 7.63
C ALA A 406 21.08 -5.05 9.12
N ALA A 407 20.12 -5.27 10.02
CA ALA A 407 20.37 -5.28 11.46
C ALA A 407 21.43 -6.32 11.86
N ILE A 408 21.30 -7.55 11.35
CA ILE A 408 22.25 -8.64 11.63
C ILE A 408 23.64 -8.31 11.06
N SER A 409 23.71 -7.80 9.83
CA SER A 409 24.97 -7.47 9.15
C SER A 409 25.73 -6.34 9.86
N VAL A 410 25.02 -5.31 10.32
CA VAL A 410 25.61 -4.20 11.09
C VAL A 410 26.08 -4.68 12.46
N TRP A 411 25.26 -5.44 13.16
CA TRP A 411 25.61 -6.01 14.46
C TRP A 411 26.86 -6.91 14.38
N GLN A 412 26.93 -7.78 13.36
CA GLN A 412 28.08 -8.66 13.13
C GLN A 412 29.38 -7.88 12.93
N ARG A 413 29.35 -6.82 12.15
CA ARG A 413 30.57 -6.00 11.91
C ARG A 413 31.11 -5.38 13.19
N ALA A 414 30.22 -5.05 14.14
CA ALA A 414 30.60 -4.38 15.38
C ALA A 414 31.01 -5.34 16.52
N HIS A 415 30.32 -6.46 16.67
CA HIS A 415 30.41 -7.31 17.85
C HIS A 415 30.74 -8.77 17.52
N GLY A 416 30.81 -9.14 16.25
CA GLY A 416 30.82 -10.54 15.81
C GLY A 416 29.45 -11.21 16.00
N LEU A 417 29.25 -12.33 15.30
CA LEU A 417 28.05 -13.16 15.47
C LEU A 417 28.42 -14.56 15.94
N PRO A 418 27.60 -15.16 16.84
CA PRO A 418 27.67 -16.60 17.08
C PRO A 418 27.56 -17.37 15.77
N ALA A 419 28.29 -18.49 15.63
CA ALA A 419 28.36 -19.28 14.41
C ALA A 419 26.98 -19.68 13.85
N PHE A 420 26.00 -19.96 14.73
CA PHE A 420 24.64 -20.32 14.31
C PHE A 420 23.86 -19.16 13.66
N LEU A 421 24.23 -17.90 13.93
CA LEU A 421 23.62 -16.71 13.29
C LEU A 421 24.34 -16.29 12.00
N ALA A 422 25.53 -16.83 11.74
CA ALA A 422 26.31 -16.48 10.53
C ALA A 422 25.55 -16.81 9.23
N LEU A 423 24.70 -17.85 9.25
CA LEU A 423 23.83 -18.22 8.12
C LEU A 423 22.86 -17.07 7.76
N PHE A 424 22.35 -16.33 8.75
CA PHE A 424 21.41 -15.23 8.55
C PHE A 424 22.09 -13.93 8.10
N ASN A 425 23.41 -13.88 8.01
CA ASN A 425 24.14 -12.74 7.46
C ASN A 425 24.38 -12.87 5.94
N SER A 426 23.54 -13.59 5.24
CA SER A 426 23.62 -13.83 3.82
C SER A 426 22.35 -13.39 3.10
N ARG A 427 22.48 -12.52 2.09
CA ARG A 427 21.37 -12.14 1.20
C ARG A 427 20.73 -13.36 0.54
N HIS A 428 21.54 -14.35 0.15
CA HIS A 428 21.02 -15.58 -0.45
C HIS A 428 20.06 -16.30 0.51
N THR A 429 20.43 -16.45 1.77
CA THR A 429 19.56 -17.06 2.80
C THR A 429 18.24 -16.32 2.92
N TRP A 430 18.26 -14.99 2.99
CA TRP A 430 17.03 -14.19 3.09
C TRP A 430 16.18 -14.23 1.82
N ASN A 431 16.80 -14.31 0.64
CA ASN A 431 16.06 -14.53 -0.61
C ASN A 431 15.34 -15.89 -0.59
N VAL A 432 15.99 -16.96 -0.11
CA VAL A 432 15.37 -18.28 0.05
C VAL A 432 14.22 -18.23 1.06
N ILE A 433 14.43 -17.58 2.22
CA ILE A 433 13.39 -17.39 3.24
C ILE A 433 12.19 -16.62 2.64
N THR A 434 12.46 -15.57 1.87
CA THR A 434 11.42 -14.75 1.22
C THR A 434 10.60 -15.58 0.23
N VAL A 435 11.25 -16.35 -0.63
CA VAL A 435 10.57 -17.24 -1.59
C VAL A 435 9.75 -18.31 -0.85
N ALA A 436 10.31 -18.91 0.20
CA ALA A 436 9.61 -19.90 1.02
C ALA A 436 8.39 -19.30 1.73
N ALA A 437 8.50 -18.08 2.28
CA ALA A 437 7.39 -17.38 2.93
C ALA A 437 6.27 -17.04 1.95
N ILE A 438 6.62 -16.60 0.72
CA ILE A 438 5.64 -16.38 -0.35
C ILE A 438 4.96 -17.70 -0.73
N ALA A 439 5.72 -18.75 -0.98
CA ALA A 439 5.16 -20.05 -1.37
C ALA A 439 4.22 -20.63 -0.29
N LEU A 440 4.63 -20.54 0.99
CA LEU A 440 3.79 -20.97 2.11
C LEU A 440 2.50 -20.16 2.21
N SER A 441 2.58 -18.84 2.08
CA SER A 441 1.41 -17.96 2.15
C SER A 441 0.46 -18.16 0.97
N VAL A 442 0.98 -18.43 -0.24
CA VAL A 442 0.18 -18.81 -1.41
C VAL A 442 -0.51 -20.17 -1.16
N GLY A 443 0.19 -21.15 -0.59
CA GLY A 443 -0.39 -22.44 -0.20
C GLY A 443 -1.52 -22.29 0.82
N LEU A 444 -1.33 -21.48 1.86
CA LEU A 444 -2.38 -21.15 2.83
C LEU A 444 -3.58 -20.46 2.18
N GLY A 445 -3.33 -19.48 1.32
CA GLY A 445 -4.37 -18.80 0.55
C GLY A 445 -5.17 -19.75 -0.36
N ALA A 446 -4.50 -20.75 -0.96
CA ALA A 446 -5.17 -21.81 -1.73
C ALA A 446 -6.12 -22.64 -0.86
N ILE A 447 -5.71 -22.99 0.36
CA ILE A 447 -6.56 -23.73 1.33
C ILE A 447 -7.78 -22.89 1.74
N TRP A 448 -7.61 -21.58 1.96
CA TRP A 448 -8.74 -20.69 2.29
C TRP A 448 -9.70 -20.54 1.12
N LEU A 449 -9.21 -20.38 -0.08
CA LEU A 449 -10.02 -20.30 -1.30
C LEU A 449 -10.76 -21.61 -1.57
N TRP A 450 -10.16 -22.75 -1.26
CA TRP A 450 -10.86 -24.04 -1.33
C TRP A 450 -12.10 -24.07 -0.44
N ARG A 451 -12.00 -23.54 0.78
CA ARG A 451 -13.11 -23.47 1.74
C ARG A 451 -14.15 -22.41 1.31
N ALA A 452 -13.68 -21.20 0.96
CA ALA A 452 -14.53 -20.07 0.63
C ALA A 452 -13.92 -19.24 -0.54
N PRO A 453 -14.25 -19.54 -1.81
CA PRO A 453 -13.70 -18.86 -2.98
C PRO A 453 -14.38 -17.50 -3.19
N THR A 454 -14.22 -16.59 -2.23
CA THR A 454 -14.79 -15.24 -2.25
C THR A 454 -13.73 -14.18 -2.55
N THR A 455 -14.17 -13.02 -2.99
CA THR A 455 -13.28 -11.86 -3.20
C THR A 455 -12.60 -11.43 -1.91
N ARG A 456 -13.30 -11.52 -0.75
CA ARG A 456 -12.70 -11.25 0.55
C ARG A 456 -11.55 -12.22 0.86
N THR A 457 -11.70 -13.49 0.52
CA THR A 457 -10.64 -14.49 0.70
C THR A 457 -9.44 -14.20 -0.19
N VAL A 458 -9.65 -13.74 -1.43
CA VAL A 458 -8.57 -13.27 -2.32
C VAL A 458 -7.82 -12.10 -1.67
N ALA A 459 -8.54 -11.09 -1.15
CA ALA A 459 -7.94 -9.94 -0.48
C ALA A 459 -7.15 -10.35 0.78
N LEU A 460 -7.69 -11.27 1.60
CA LEU A 460 -7.03 -11.78 2.80
C LEU A 460 -5.76 -12.57 2.47
N ALA A 461 -5.80 -13.41 1.44
CA ALA A 461 -4.65 -14.18 0.97
C ALA A 461 -3.55 -13.24 0.41
N ALA A 462 -3.94 -12.23 -0.38
CA ALA A 462 -3.02 -11.20 -0.88
C ALA A 462 -2.38 -10.42 0.28
N LEU A 463 -3.17 -10.00 1.27
CA LEU A 463 -2.68 -9.32 2.48
C LEU A 463 -1.67 -10.18 3.23
N THR A 464 -1.95 -11.47 3.42
CA THR A 464 -1.05 -12.41 4.11
C THR A 464 0.26 -12.58 3.34
N THR A 465 0.19 -12.74 2.01
CA THR A 465 1.37 -12.94 1.18
C THR A 465 2.27 -11.70 1.18
N LEU A 466 1.70 -10.50 1.03
CA LEU A 466 2.48 -9.28 1.08
C LEU A 466 3.01 -8.99 2.49
N ALA A 467 2.25 -9.26 3.55
CA ALA A 467 2.74 -9.11 4.92
C ALA A 467 3.92 -10.07 5.19
N ALA A 468 3.81 -11.33 4.79
CA ALA A 468 4.89 -12.30 4.90
C ALA A 468 6.14 -11.85 4.11
N PHE A 469 5.94 -11.35 2.88
CA PHE A 469 7.02 -10.79 2.07
C PHE A 469 7.73 -9.64 2.79
N LEU A 470 6.99 -8.64 3.28
CA LEU A 470 7.57 -7.44 3.90
C LEU A 470 8.34 -7.74 5.19
N LEU A 471 7.91 -8.74 5.95
CA LEU A 471 8.59 -9.12 7.20
C LEU A 471 9.94 -9.82 6.97
N VAL A 472 10.13 -10.49 5.83
CA VAL A 472 11.33 -11.31 5.58
C VAL A 472 12.18 -10.86 4.40
N THR A 473 11.73 -9.87 3.62
CA THR A 473 12.53 -9.38 2.49
C THR A 473 13.83 -8.74 2.95
N PRO A 474 14.96 -9.00 2.27
CA PRO A 474 16.21 -8.27 2.53
C PRO A 474 16.16 -6.82 2.04
N TRP A 475 15.14 -6.49 1.23
CA TRP A 475 14.91 -5.15 0.70
C TRP A 475 13.54 -4.65 1.13
N PHE A 476 13.50 -3.89 2.23
CA PHE A 476 12.29 -3.26 2.76
C PHE A 476 12.39 -1.74 2.64
N THR A 477 11.29 -1.13 2.28
CA THR A 477 11.07 0.32 2.32
C THR A 477 9.68 0.60 2.89
N ASP A 478 9.52 1.70 3.58
CA ASP A 478 8.32 2.11 4.30
C ASP A 478 7.09 2.24 3.41
N TRP A 479 7.24 2.76 2.19
CA TRP A 479 6.12 2.88 1.23
C TRP A 479 5.49 1.55 0.81
N TYR A 480 6.19 0.41 0.97
CA TYR A 480 5.59 -0.91 0.71
C TYR A 480 4.44 -1.25 1.67
N VAL A 481 4.42 -0.67 2.87
CA VAL A 481 3.36 -0.91 3.86
C VAL A 481 2.00 -0.37 3.38
N THR A 482 1.98 0.58 2.45
CA THR A 482 0.74 1.09 1.84
C THR A 482 -0.11 -0.01 1.21
N TRP A 483 0.51 -1.08 0.70
CA TRP A 483 -0.18 -2.24 0.14
C TRP A 483 -1.04 -2.96 1.18
N LEU A 484 -0.46 -3.13 2.39
CA LEU A 484 -1.13 -3.83 3.49
C LEU A 484 -2.34 -3.05 3.98
N VAL A 485 -2.21 -1.72 4.10
CA VAL A 485 -3.30 -0.85 4.56
C VAL A 485 -4.50 -0.91 3.61
N GLY A 486 -4.25 -0.83 2.29
CA GLY A 486 -5.32 -0.92 1.28
C GLY A 486 -6.05 -2.26 1.29
N LEU A 487 -5.31 -3.36 1.38
CA LEU A 487 -5.88 -4.70 1.45
C LEU A 487 -6.63 -4.95 2.77
N ALA A 488 -6.07 -4.50 3.91
CA ALA A 488 -6.73 -4.60 5.21
C ALA A 488 -8.08 -3.86 5.24
N ALA A 489 -8.15 -2.68 4.60
CA ALA A 489 -9.39 -1.92 4.50
C ALA A 489 -10.50 -2.67 3.76
N VAL A 490 -10.17 -3.40 2.68
CA VAL A 490 -11.13 -4.22 1.92
C VAL A 490 -11.54 -5.49 2.68
N CYS A 491 -10.71 -6.01 3.59
CA CYS A 491 -11.01 -7.21 4.37
C CYS A 491 -12.07 -7.01 5.47
N LEU A 492 -12.47 -5.77 5.78
CA LEU A 492 -13.48 -5.48 6.80
C LEU A 492 -14.86 -6.09 6.49
N PRO A 493 -15.65 -6.43 7.53
CA PRO A 493 -15.35 -6.43 8.96
C PRO A 493 -14.50 -7.63 9.38
N VAL A 494 -13.67 -7.46 10.41
CA VAL A 494 -12.77 -8.52 10.93
C VAL A 494 -13.16 -9.01 12.33
N ALA A 495 -14.27 -8.53 12.90
CA ALA A 495 -14.63 -8.78 14.29
C ALA A 495 -14.74 -10.27 14.67
N HIS A 496 -15.17 -11.12 13.75
CA HIS A 496 -15.33 -12.57 13.95
C HIS A 496 -14.30 -13.41 13.19
N ASP A 497 -13.22 -12.79 12.73
CA ASP A 497 -12.16 -13.42 11.95
C ASP A 497 -10.83 -13.16 12.68
N ARG A 498 -10.37 -14.16 13.43
CA ARG A 498 -9.13 -14.08 14.21
C ARG A 498 -7.93 -13.67 13.37
N LEU A 499 -7.74 -14.34 12.24
CA LEU A 499 -6.63 -14.03 11.35
C LEU A 499 -6.79 -12.64 10.70
N GLY A 500 -7.97 -12.35 10.16
CA GLY A 500 -8.25 -11.05 9.55
C GLY A 500 -8.04 -9.89 10.52
N ARG A 501 -8.40 -10.06 11.81
CA ARG A 501 -8.17 -9.06 12.85
C ARG A 501 -6.69 -8.88 13.14
N SER A 502 -5.94 -9.98 13.29
CA SER A 502 -4.51 -9.90 13.59
C SER A 502 -3.73 -9.31 12.42
N LEU A 503 -4.06 -9.63 11.17
CA LEU A 503 -3.49 -9.00 9.98
C LEU A 503 -3.87 -7.53 9.84
N PHE A 504 -5.10 -7.17 10.24
CA PHE A 504 -5.52 -5.78 10.30
C PHE A 504 -4.71 -4.98 11.32
N VAL A 505 -4.53 -5.52 12.53
CA VAL A 505 -3.69 -4.92 13.57
C VAL A 505 -2.24 -4.80 13.10
N LEU A 506 -1.70 -5.85 12.45
CA LEU A 506 -0.37 -5.81 11.85
C LEU A 506 -0.25 -4.66 10.83
N ALA A 507 -1.18 -4.54 9.88
CA ALA A 507 -1.11 -3.51 8.85
C ALA A 507 -1.12 -2.08 9.44
N LEU A 508 -1.97 -1.83 10.46
CA LEU A 508 -2.04 -0.52 11.12
C LEU A 508 -0.82 -0.21 11.97
N THR A 509 -0.36 -1.16 12.78
CA THR A 509 0.84 -0.97 13.60
C THR A 509 2.09 -0.86 12.75
N PHE A 510 2.15 -1.59 11.63
CA PHE A 510 3.26 -1.49 10.69
C PHE A 510 3.28 -0.11 10.00
N SER A 511 2.11 0.43 9.63
CA SER A 511 2.07 1.79 9.05
C SER A 511 2.54 2.87 10.02
N ALA A 512 2.38 2.66 11.33
CA ALA A 512 2.92 3.57 12.33
C ALA A 512 4.41 3.34 12.59
N SER A 513 4.86 2.08 12.75
CA SER A 513 6.26 1.77 13.02
C SER A 513 7.18 2.03 11.82
N ALA A 514 6.66 2.00 10.59
CA ALA A 514 7.41 2.33 9.38
C ALA A 514 7.98 3.76 9.41
N PHE A 515 7.35 4.69 10.13
CA PHE A 515 7.90 6.04 10.32
C PHE A 515 9.26 6.05 11.03
N LEU A 516 9.61 5.01 11.77
CA LEU A 516 10.93 4.87 12.38
C LEU A 516 12.04 4.72 11.32
N THR A 517 11.71 4.25 10.12
CA THR A 517 12.64 4.13 9.00
C THR A 517 13.15 5.50 8.57
N TYR A 518 12.31 6.52 8.57
CA TYR A 518 12.72 7.88 8.19
C TYR A 518 13.75 8.47 9.15
N TYR A 519 13.61 8.21 10.44
CA TYR A 519 14.64 8.55 11.42
C TYR A 519 15.98 7.96 11.02
N TYR A 520 15.97 6.71 10.60
CA TYR A 520 17.18 5.99 10.28
C TYR A 520 17.76 6.39 8.91
N VAL A 521 16.95 6.49 7.86
CA VAL A 521 17.41 6.81 6.50
C VAL A 521 17.94 8.25 6.44
N SER A 522 17.30 9.19 7.11
CA SER A 522 17.72 10.59 7.12
C SER A 522 18.91 10.86 8.05
N ILE A 523 18.99 10.15 9.19
CA ILE A 523 19.97 10.41 10.25
C ILE A 523 20.94 9.24 10.43
N GLY A 524 20.47 8.01 10.31
CA GLY A 524 21.25 6.83 10.69
C GLY A 524 22.39 6.51 9.74
N HIS A 525 22.24 6.77 8.44
CA HIS A 525 23.37 6.62 7.52
C HIS A 525 24.46 7.65 7.85
N LEU A 526 24.06 8.87 8.15
CA LEU A 526 24.97 9.92 8.61
C LEU A 526 25.58 9.56 9.97
N LEU A 527 24.77 9.08 10.92
CA LEU A 527 25.22 8.67 12.26
C LEU A 527 26.14 7.45 12.23
N LEU A 528 25.91 6.45 11.36
CA LEU A 528 26.82 5.30 11.19
C LEU A 528 28.16 5.71 10.60
N VAL A 529 28.17 6.71 9.72
CA VAL A 529 29.41 7.24 9.12
C VAL A 529 30.16 8.13 10.11
N LEU A 530 29.45 8.96 10.88
CA LEU A 530 30.05 9.94 11.81
C LEU A 530 30.28 9.37 13.21
N HIS A 531 29.42 8.45 13.67
CA HIS A 531 29.47 7.87 15.01
C HIS A 531 29.28 6.34 14.97
N PRO A 532 30.32 5.56 14.71
CA PRO A 532 30.26 4.10 14.66
C PRO A 532 29.75 3.45 15.96
N ASN A 533 29.66 4.19 17.06
CA ASN A 533 29.12 3.72 18.34
C ASN A 533 27.56 3.65 18.38
N ASN A 534 26.86 4.22 17.40
CA ASN A 534 25.39 4.22 17.35
C ASN A 534 24.77 2.96 16.71
N ILE A 535 25.57 1.92 16.53
CA ILE A 535 25.13 0.63 15.98
C ILE A 535 23.92 0.05 16.73
N THR A 536 23.92 0.20 18.05
CA THR A 536 22.81 -0.30 18.89
C THR A 536 21.48 0.38 18.52
N TRP A 537 21.47 1.70 18.31
CA TRP A 537 20.28 2.44 17.89
C TRP A 537 19.77 1.99 16.53
N PHE A 538 20.66 1.81 15.57
CA PHE A 538 20.30 1.28 14.26
C PHE A 538 19.58 -0.06 14.35
N VAL A 539 20.19 -1.00 15.07
CA VAL A 539 19.63 -2.34 15.25
C VAL A 539 18.27 -2.26 15.96
N LEU A 540 18.15 -1.41 16.99
CA LEU A 540 16.89 -1.18 17.69
C LEU A 540 15.80 -0.62 16.78
N VAL A 541 16.12 0.35 15.89
CA VAL A 541 15.16 0.92 14.94
C VAL A 541 14.68 -0.14 13.94
N CYS A 542 15.60 -0.95 13.39
CA CYS A 542 15.22 -2.05 12.50
C CYS A 542 14.29 -3.06 13.19
N PHE A 543 14.66 -3.49 14.42
CA PHE A 543 13.83 -4.42 15.18
C PHE A 543 12.51 -3.78 15.64
N ALA A 544 12.47 -2.50 15.97
CA ALA A 544 11.23 -1.81 16.31
C ALA A 544 10.30 -1.71 15.08
N THR A 545 10.81 -1.30 13.95
CA THR A 545 10.02 -1.15 12.71
C THR A 545 9.32 -2.45 12.32
N LEU A 546 10.04 -3.57 12.33
CA LEU A 546 9.53 -4.88 11.90
C LEU A 546 8.93 -5.70 13.06
N GLY A 547 9.45 -5.53 14.27
CA GLY A 547 9.04 -6.28 15.47
C GLY A 547 7.74 -5.79 16.08
N ILE A 548 7.50 -4.47 16.15
CA ILE A 548 6.25 -3.92 16.71
C ILE A 548 5.01 -4.51 16.01
N PRO A 549 4.89 -4.49 14.65
CA PRO A 549 3.73 -5.09 14.00
C PRO A 549 3.61 -6.59 14.22
N LEU A 550 4.74 -7.31 14.28
CA LEU A 550 4.74 -8.75 14.55
C LEU A 550 4.25 -9.07 15.97
N VAL A 551 4.74 -8.35 16.98
CA VAL A 551 4.28 -8.48 18.36
C VAL A 551 2.79 -8.13 18.48
N ALA A 552 2.35 -7.06 17.86
CA ALA A 552 0.95 -6.65 17.83
C ALA A 552 0.05 -7.71 17.18
N PHE A 553 0.51 -8.32 16.07
CA PHE A 553 -0.16 -9.46 15.43
C PHE A 553 -0.31 -10.64 16.39
N LEU A 554 0.80 -11.07 17.02
CA LEU A 554 0.82 -12.21 17.95
C LEU A 554 -0.07 -11.94 19.15
N PHE A 555 0.02 -10.74 19.74
CA PHE A 555 -0.85 -10.35 20.86
C PHE A 555 -2.33 -10.38 20.45
N SER A 556 -2.68 -9.79 19.30
CA SER A 556 -4.05 -9.84 18.77
C SER A 556 -4.52 -11.27 18.49
N TRP A 557 -3.62 -12.17 18.11
CA TRP A 557 -3.91 -13.57 17.85
C TRP A 557 -4.18 -14.36 19.14
N VAL A 558 -3.38 -14.13 20.17
CA VAL A 558 -3.48 -14.88 21.46
C VAL A 558 -4.63 -14.36 22.31
N SER A 559 -4.94 -13.05 22.28
CA SER A 559 -5.99 -12.41 23.08
C SER A 559 -7.43 -12.78 22.66
N GLN A 560 -7.61 -13.65 21.70
CA GLN A 560 -8.89 -14.14 21.18
C GLN A 560 -9.09 -15.62 21.47
#